data_158737a08d190bc10cccdbafdf08c5c1
#
_entry.id   158737a08d190bc10cccdbafdf08c5c1
#
_cell.length_a   1.000
_cell.length_b   1.000
_cell.length_c   1.000
_cell.angle_alpha   90.00
_cell.angle_beta   90.00
_cell.angle_gamma   90.00
#
_symmetry.space_group_name_H-M   'P 1'
#
loop_
_entity.id
_entity.type
_entity.pdbx_description
1 polymer ?
#
loop_
_entity_poly.entity_id
_entity_poly.type
_entity_poly.pdbx_seq_one_letter_code
_entity_poly.pdbx_strand_id
1 'polypeptide(L)'
;EDAVLISEKLVKEDVYTSIHIEEYETEARETKLGPEEITRDIPNIGDDAVKDLDEDGIIRIGAEVRAGDILVGKVTPKGETDLTAEERLLRAIFGEKAREVRDTSLRVPHGEYGIVVDVKIFTRENKDELSPGVNEMVRVYIAQKRKISVGDKMAGRHGNKGVVSRIL
;
A
#
# COMPACT_ATOMS: atom_id res chain seq x y z
N GLU A 1 -15.50 36.40 -9.72
CA GLU A 1 -15.81 36.21 -11.14
C GLU A 1 -15.70 34.76 -11.59
N ASP A 2 -14.68 34.02 -11.15
CA ASP A 2 -14.45 32.64 -11.59
C ASP A 2 -14.95 31.60 -10.58
N ALA A 3 -15.90 31.99 -9.73
CA ALA A 3 -16.48 31.09 -8.72
C ALA A 3 -17.51 30.16 -9.36
N VAL A 4 -17.45 28.87 -8.96
CA VAL A 4 -18.39 27.85 -9.40
C VAL A 4 -19.17 27.33 -8.19
N LEU A 5 -20.49 27.25 -8.33
CA LEU A 5 -21.37 26.65 -7.33
C LEU A 5 -21.78 25.25 -7.79
N ILE A 6 -21.68 24.30 -6.87
CA ILE A 6 -22.01 22.89 -7.15
C ILE A 6 -23.16 22.46 -6.23
N SER A 7 -24.14 21.75 -6.79
CA SER A 7 -25.20 21.14 -5.99
C SER A 7 -24.67 19.93 -5.22
N GLU A 8 -25.05 19.83 -3.96
CA GLU A 8 -24.72 18.66 -3.12
C GLU A 8 -25.20 17.35 -3.77
N LYS A 9 -26.31 17.39 -4.49
CA LYS A 9 -26.84 16.22 -5.21
C LYS A 9 -25.82 15.68 -6.22
N LEU A 10 -25.10 16.53 -6.92
CA LEU A 10 -24.07 16.11 -7.90
C LEU A 10 -22.92 15.37 -7.20
N VAL A 11 -22.57 15.79 -6.00
CA VAL A 11 -21.53 15.12 -5.20
C VAL A 11 -22.01 13.76 -4.73
N LYS A 12 -23.25 13.67 -4.23
CA LYS A 12 -23.84 12.43 -3.72
C LYS A 12 -24.04 11.38 -4.83
N GLU A 13 -24.40 11.81 -6.04
CA GLU A 13 -24.64 10.92 -7.18
C GLU A 13 -23.37 10.62 -7.98
N ASP A 14 -22.20 10.98 -7.44
CA ASP A 14 -20.88 10.74 -8.06
C ASP A 14 -20.72 11.41 -9.44
N VAL A 15 -21.47 12.46 -9.71
CA VAL A 15 -21.26 13.29 -10.90
C VAL A 15 -19.99 14.14 -10.64
N TYR A 16 -19.15 14.33 -11.63
CA TYR A 16 -17.85 14.99 -11.50
C TYR A 16 -16.93 14.28 -10.50
N THR A 17 -16.99 12.96 -10.49
CA THR A 17 -16.12 12.11 -9.70
C THR A 17 -15.04 11.55 -10.61
N SER A 18 -13.78 11.65 -10.18
CA SER A 18 -12.64 11.09 -10.88
C SER A 18 -12.18 9.81 -10.21
N ILE A 19 -11.78 8.83 -11.02
CA ILE A 19 -11.16 7.60 -10.52
C ILE A 19 -9.69 7.64 -10.92
N HIS A 20 -8.81 7.57 -9.92
CA HIS A 20 -7.37 7.50 -10.11
C HIS A 20 -6.88 6.12 -9.68
N ILE A 21 -6.09 5.49 -10.53
CA ILE A 21 -5.47 4.20 -10.19
C ILE A 21 -4.01 4.45 -9.91
N GLU A 22 -3.59 4.13 -8.67
CA GLU A 22 -2.20 4.20 -8.25
C GLU A 22 -1.59 2.80 -8.21
N GLU A 23 -0.35 2.71 -8.64
CA GLU A 23 0.40 1.48 -8.67
C GLU A 23 1.44 1.49 -7.55
N TYR A 24 1.44 0.44 -6.72
CA TYR A 24 2.41 0.26 -5.65
C TYR A 24 3.15 -1.05 -5.88
N GLU A 25 4.46 -1.01 -5.74
CA GLU A 25 5.32 -2.15 -6.07
C GLU A 25 6.29 -2.44 -4.94
N THR A 26 6.54 -3.71 -4.69
CA THR A 26 7.58 -4.15 -3.77
C THR A 26 8.30 -5.36 -4.34
N GLU A 27 9.56 -5.52 -3.95
CA GLU A 27 10.41 -6.62 -4.40
C GLU A 27 11.01 -7.34 -3.20
N ALA A 28 11.07 -8.67 -3.28
CA ALA A 28 11.82 -9.48 -2.33
C ALA A 28 13.19 -9.79 -2.94
N ARG A 29 14.23 -9.25 -2.35
CA ARG A 29 15.60 -9.35 -2.86
C ARG A 29 16.48 -10.25 -1.99
N GLU A 30 17.53 -10.79 -2.61
CA GLU A 30 18.60 -11.41 -1.84
C GLU A 30 19.40 -10.34 -1.10
N THR A 31 19.68 -10.59 0.18
CA THR A 31 20.55 -9.74 0.98
C THR A 31 21.75 -10.54 1.49
N LYS A 32 22.76 -9.84 2.01
CA LYS A 32 23.94 -10.50 2.59
C LYS A 32 23.59 -11.41 3.78
N LEU A 33 22.48 -11.15 4.44
CA LEU A 33 22.01 -11.91 5.61
C LEU A 33 20.99 -12.98 5.25
N GLY A 34 20.58 -13.06 3.98
CA GLY A 34 19.60 -14.01 3.49
C GLY A 34 18.55 -13.33 2.62
N PRO A 35 17.62 -14.09 2.04
CA PRO A 35 16.59 -13.52 1.19
C PRO A 35 15.51 -12.79 2.01
N GLU A 36 14.99 -11.70 1.43
CA GLU A 36 13.77 -11.10 1.93
C GLU A 36 12.60 -12.03 1.60
N GLU A 37 11.60 -12.05 2.45
CA GLU A 37 10.45 -12.94 2.28
C GLU A 37 9.14 -12.16 2.29
N ILE A 38 8.27 -12.48 1.32
CA ILE A 38 6.90 -11.97 1.30
C ILE A 38 6.06 -12.97 2.07
N THR A 39 5.48 -12.52 3.20
CA THR A 39 4.80 -13.38 4.14
C THR A 39 3.74 -12.61 4.95
N ARG A 40 2.75 -13.34 5.43
CA ARG A 40 1.75 -12.83 6.37
C ARG A 40 2.28 -12.79 7.81
N ASP A 41 3.32 -13.56 8.08
CA ASP A 41 3.92 -13.68 9.41
C ASP A 41 4.91 -12.55 9.67
N ILE A 42 4.41 -11.43 10.14
CA ILE A 42 5.15 -10.19 10.37
C ILE A 42 5.32 -9.98 11.88
N PRO A 43 6.53 -9.69 12.37
CA PRO A 43 6.76 -9.49 13.80
C PRO A 43 6.08 -8.20 14.31
N ASN A 44 5.61 -8.25 15.55
CA ASN A 44 5.03 -7.11 16.29
C ASN A 44 3.80 -6.49 15.65
N ILE A 45 2.98 -7.29 14.96
CA ILE A 45 1.76 -6.83 14.32
C ILE A 45 0.56 -7.63 14.82
N GLY A 46 -0.53 -6.92 15.11
CA GLY A 46 -1.78 -7.54 15.53
C GLY A 46 -2.55 -8.17 14.36
N ASP A 47 -3.46 -9.07 14.69
CA ASP A 47 -4.26 -9.79 13.69
C ASP A 47 -5.08 -8.87 12.80
N ASP A 48 -5.54 -7.72 13.32
CA ASP A 48 -6.33 -6.76 12.56
C ASP A 48 -5.55 -6.14 11.40
N ALA A 49 -4.25 -5.96 11.55
CA ALA A 49 -3.41 -5.36 10.52
C ALA A 49 -3.21 -6.28 9.31
N VAL A 50 -3.39 -7.58 9.48
CA VAL A 50 -3.18 -8.59 8.43
C VAL A 50 -4.46 -9.28 8.00
N LYS A 51 -5.61 -8.82 8.47
CA LYS A 51 -6.92 -9.46 8.16
C LYS A 51 -7.26 -9.53 6.69
N ASP A 52 -6.84 -8.55 5.90
CA ASP A 52 -7.10 -8.49 4.46
C ASP A 52 -5.98 -9.09 3.61
N LEU A 53 -4.93 -9.60 4.24
CA LEU A 53 -3.86 -10.31 3.55
C LEU A 53 -4.24 -11.79 3.37
N ASP A 54 -3.87 -12.34 2.21
CA ASP A 54 -4.06 -13.77 1.97
C ASP A 54 -2.98 -14.60 2.68
N GLU A 55 -2.96 -15.91 2.45
CA GLU A 55 -2.00 -16.83 3.06
C GLU A 55 -0.56 -16.49 2.69
N ASP A 56 -0.35 -15.88 1.54
CA ASP A 56 0.98 -15.48 1.05
C ASP A 56 1.41 -14.09 1.55
N GLY A 57 0.53 -13.40 2.27
CA GLY A 57 0.82 -12.08 2.79
C GLY A 57 0.50 -10.93 1.82
N ILE A 58 -0.25 -11.20 0.78
CA ILE A 58 -0.62 -10.23 -0.25
C ILE A 58 -2.08 -9.84 -0.06
N ILE A 59 -2.38 -8.55 -0.18
CA ILE A 59 -3.74 -8.05 0.03
C ILE A 59 -4.72 -8.58 -1.03
N ARG A 60 -5.95 -8.87 -0.60
CA ARG A 60 -7.00 -9.35 -1.49
C ARG A 60 -7.57 -8.23 -2.37
N ILE A 61 -8.01 -8.57 -3.55
CA ILE A 61 -8.74 -7.66 -4.44
C ILE A 61 -10.10 -7.34 -3.79
N GLY A 62 -10.49 -6.07 -3.83
CA GLY A 62 -11.71 -5.59 -3.20
C GLY A 62 -11.54 -5.05 -1.79
N ALA A 63 -10.36 -5.18 -1.21
CA ALA A 63 -10.09 -4.66 0.13
C ALA A 63 -10.05 -3.12 0.13
N GLU A 64 -10.67 -2.50 1.13
CA GLU A 64 -10.57 -1.07 1.36
C GLU A 64 -9.33 -0.78 2.18
N VAL A 65 -8.51 0.15 1.72
CA VAL A 65 -7.23 0.50 2.36
C VAL A 65 -7.12 1.98 2.64
N ARG A 66 -6.38 2.30 3.71
CA ARG A 66 -6.08 3.67 4.15
C ARG A 66 -4.60 3.79 4.41
N ALA A 67 -4.13 5.01 4.61
CA ALA A 67 -2.72 5.27 4.95
C ALA A 67 -2.27 4.41 6.13
N GLY A 68 -1.14 3.73 5.96
CA GLY A 68 -0.57 2.84 6.97
C GLY A 68 -1.00 1.38 6.87
N ASP A 69 -2.04 1.07 6.11
CA ASP A 69 -2.47 -0.32 5.92
C ASP A 69 -1.45 -1.11 5.10
N ILE A 70 -1.26 -2.38 5.44
CA ILE A 70 -0.31 -3.26 4.77
C ILE A 70 -0.90 -3.77 3.46
N LEU A 71 -0.17 -3.56 2.36
CA LEU A 71 -0.54 -4.09 1.05
C LEU A 71 0.15 -5.42 0.77
N VAL A 72 1.43 -5.51 1.09
CA VAL A 72 2.22 -6.72 0.94
C VAL A 72 3.08 -6.89 2.17
N GLY A 73 2.87 -7.96 2.89
CA GLY A 73 3.69 -8.30 4.07
C GLY A 73 5.06 -8.77 3.62
N LYS A 74 6.10 -8.11 4.09
CA LYS A 74 7.48 -8.45 3.76
C LYS A 74 8.37 -8.29 4.99
N VAL A 75 9.31 -9.21 5.13
CA VAL A 75 10.29 -9.17 6.20
C VAL A 75 11.69 -9.28 5.62
N THR A 76 12.62 -8.60 6.27
CA THR A 76 14.03 -8.57 5.86
C THR A 76 14.88 -9.11 7.01
N PRO A 77 15.83 -10.03 6.75
CA PRO A 77 16.71 -10.53 7.79
C PRO A 77 17.51 -9.43 8.48
N LYS A 78 17.68 -9.55 9.81
CA LYS A 78 18.52 -8.64 10.61
C LYS A 78 19.83 -9.31 10.97
N GLY A 79 20.92 -8.53 11.00
CA GLY A 79 22.15 -8.95 11.64
C GLY A 79 22.10 -8.71 13.16
N GLU A 80 23.01 -9.30 13.92
CA GLU A 80 23.10 -9.11 15.37
C GLU A 80 23.28 -7.64 15.76
N THR A 81 23.92 -6.84 14.92
CA THR A 81 24.15 -5.42 15.15
C THR A 81 22.87 -4.59 15.02
N ASP A 82 21.84 -5.11 14.33
CA ASP A 82 20.57 -4.42 14.12
C ASP A 82 19.57 -4.73 15.23
N LEU A 83 19.90 -5.62 16.16
CA LEU A 83 19.03 -5.98 17.27
C LEU A 83 19.03 -4.89 18.35
N THR A 84 17.85 -4.52 18.82
CA THR A 84 17.73 -3.65 19.98
C THR A 84 18.14 -4.41 21.24
N ALA A 85 18.40 -3.68 22.34
CA ALA A 85 18.72 -4.31 23.62
C ALA A 85 17.61 -5.25 24.10
N GLU A 86 16.35 -4.88 23.87
CA GLU A 86 15.17 -5.70 24.20
C GLU A 86 15.12 -6.98 23.39
N GLU A 87 15.39 -6.89 22.08
CA GLU A 87 15.41 -8.04 21.18
C GLU A 87 16.54 -9.02 21.57
N ARG A 88 17.71 -8.49 21.94
CA ARG A 88 18.83 -9.31 22.43
C ARG A 88 18.48 -10.04 23.72
N LEU A 89 17.79 -9.36 24.61
CA LEU A 89 17.35 -9.94 25.88
C LEU A 89 16.32 -11.06 25.64
N LEU A 90 15.32 -10.82 24.78
CA LEU A 90 14.32 -11.81 24.41
C LEU A 90 14.97 -13.04 23.76
N ARG A 91 15.95 -12.82 22.91
CA ARG A 91 16.71 -13.89 22.27
C ARG A 91 17.51 -14.72 23.28
N ALA A 92 18.10 -14.06 24.26
CA ALA A 92 18.83 -14.74 25.35
C ALA A 92 17.89 -15.56 26.23
N ILE A 93 16.67 -15.08 26.50
CA ILE A 93 15.70 -15.74 27.38
C ILE A 93 14.94 -16.85 26.63
N PHE A 94 14.50 -16.60 25.41
CA PHE A 94 13.63 -17.50 24.62
C PHE A 94 14.38 -18.26 23.53
N GLY A 95 15.68 -18.11 23.43
CA GLY A 95 16.51 -18.77 22.42
C GLY A 95 16.21 -18.27 21.00
N GLU A 96 16.30 -19.19 20.03
CA GLU A 96 16.11 -18.86 18.61
C GLU A 96 14.64 -18.58 18.22
N LYS A 97 13.71 -18.63 19.16
CA LYS A 97 12.28 -18.38 18.89
C LYS A 97 11.99 -16.92 18.59
N ALA A 98 12.87 -16.00 18.97
CA ALA A 98 12.74 -14.60 18.55
C ALA A 98 13.19 -14.50 17.08
N ARG A 99 12.29 -14.07 16.20
CA ARG A 99 12.59 -13.95 14.76
C ARG A 99 13.62 -12.86 14.53
N GLU A 100 14.64 -13.18 13.74
CA GLU A 100 15.71 -12.25 13.34
C GLU A 100 15.36 -11.49 12.07
N VAL A 101 14.14 -11.00 11.96
CA VAL A 101 13.66 -10.26 10.81
C VAL A 101 12.99 -8.97 11.24
N ARG A 102 13.09 -7.97 10.39
CA ARG A 102 12.39 -6.70 10.57
C ARG A 102 11.27 -6.58 9.55
N ASP A 103 10.23 -5.85 9.93
CA ASP A 103 9.10 -5.54 9.06
C ASP A 103 9.50 -4.49 8.02
N THR A 104 9.50 -4.90 6.75
CA THR A 104 9.74 -4.02 5.61
C THR A 104 8.56 -4.05 4.64
N SER A 105 7.36 -4.31 5.16
CA SER A 105 6.13 -4.43 4.37
C SER A 105 5.81 -3.18 3.57
N LEU A 106 5.21 -3.39 2.40
CA LEU A 106 4.67 -2.31 1.60
C LEU A 106 3.38 -1.82 2.25
N ARG A 107 3.32 -0.53 2.57
CA ARG A 107 2.16 0.10 3.19
C ARG A 107 1.62 1.21 2.32
N VAL A 108 0.34 1.52 2.51
CA VAL A 108 -0.28 2.66 1.83
C VAL A 108 0.38 3.94 2.35
N PRO A 109 0.90 4.80 1.45
CA PRO A 109 1.53 6.06 1.85
C PRO A 109 0.57 7.01 2.56
N HIS A 110 1.14 7.94 3.32
CA HIS A 110 0.36 8.97 4.01
C HIS A 110 -0.47 9.79 3.03
N GLY A 111 -1.75 9.98 3.36
CA GLY A 111 -2.68 10.73 2.51
C GLY A 111 -3.33 9.93 1.40
N GLU A 112 -2.94 8.67 1.20
CA GLU A 112 -3.52 7.82 0.18
C GLU A 112 -4.58 6.89 0.77
N TYR A 113 -5.57 6.51 -0.04
CA TYR A 113 -6.64 5.58 0.32
C TYR A 113 -7.28 5.03 -0.95
N GLY A 114 -8.07 3.99 -0.83
CA GLY A 114 -8.80 3.47 -1.96
C GLY A 114 -9.21 2.01 -1.80
N ILE A 115 -9.49 1.38 -2.93
CA ILE A 115 -9.89 -0.03 -3.01
C ILE A 115 -8.92 -0.76 -3.92
N VAL A 116 -8.45 -1.92 -3.50
CA VAL A 116 -7.56 -2.76 -4.30
C VAL A 116 -8.35 -3.33 -5.48
N VAL A 117 -7.92 -3.01 -6.69
CA VAL A 117 -8.61 -3.43 -7.93
C VAL A 117 -7.88 -4.53 -8.69
N ASP A 118 -6.57 -4.65 -8.50
CA ASP A 118 -5.78 -5.70 -9.13
C ASP A 118 -4.48 -5.93 -8.36
N VAL A 119 -3.94 -7.14 -8.49
CA VAL A 119 -2.66 -7.54 -7.91
C VAL A 119 -1.94 -8.41 -8.93
N LYS A 120 -0.67 -8.11 -9.19
CA LYS A 120 0.18 -8.89 -10.09
C LYS A 120 1.40 -9.40 -9.33
N ILE A 121 1.68 -10.68 -9.49
CA ILE A 121 2.80 -11.34 -8.82
C ILE A 121 3.75 -11.91 -9.88
N PHE A 122 5.03 -11.57 -9.75
CA PHE A 122 6.08 -12.05 -10.64
C PHE A 122 7.09 -12.83 -9.80
N THR A 123 7.40 -14.04 -10.19
CA THR A 123 8.36 -14.88 -9.48
C THR A 123 9.41 -15.42 -10.43
N ARG A 124 10.60 -15.66 -9.90
CA ARG A 124 11.67 -16.28 -10.67
C ARG A 124 11.37 -17.74 -10.99
N GLU A 125 10.59 -18.40 -10.13
CA GLU A 125 10.13 -19.78 -10.34
C GLU A 125 9.22 -19.90 -11.55
N ASN A 126 8.43 -18.88 -11.85
CA ASN A 126 7.58 -18.81 -13.04
C ASN A 126 8.31 -18.32 -14.29
N LYS A 127 9.63 -18.18 -14.22
CA LYS A 127 10.49 -17.68 -15.31
C LYS A 127 10.19 -16.25 -15.73
N ASP A 128 9.62 -15.45 -14.84
CA ASP A 128 9.41 -14.02 -15.09
C ASP A 128 10.76 -13.30 -15.13
N GLU A 129 10.84 -12.28 -15.98
CA GLU A 129 12.03 -11.43 -16.06
C GLU A 129 12.09 -10.47 -14.87
N LEU A 130 12.98 -10.77 -13.95
CA LEU A 130 13.21 -9.93 -12.77
C LEU A 130 14.64 -9.38 -12.79
N SER A 131 14.83 -8.23 -12.15
CA SER A 131 16.16 -7.65 -11.99
C SER A 131 17.09 -8.60 -11.24
N PRO A 132 18.42 -8.51 -11.46
CA PRO A 132 19.37 -9.36 -10.72
C PRO A 132 19.18 -9.22 -9.21
N GLY A 133 19.16 -10.35 -8.51
CA GLY A 133 18.99 -10.41 -7.07
C GLY A 133 17.54 -10.30 -6.58
N VAL A 134 16.58 -10.14 -7.47
CA VAL A 134 15.15 -10.10 -7.13
C VAL A 134 14.55 -11.48 -7.32
N ASN A 135 13.94 -12.04 -6.29
CA ASN A 135 13.29 -13.35 -6.32
C ASN A 135 11.79 -13.27 -6.61
N GLU A 136 11.16 -12.21 -6.16
CA GLU A 136 9.72 -12.02 -6.29
C GLU A 136 9.40 -10.53 -6.34
N MET A 137 8.40 -10.17 -7.13
CA MET A 137 7.90 -8.80 -7.22
C MET A 137 6.38 -8.81 -7.19
N VAL A 138 5.79 -7.91 -6.42
CA VAL A 138 4.35 -7.78 -6.31
C VAL A 138 3.94 -6.35 -6.64
N ARG A 139 2.96 -6.20 -7.51
CA ARG A 139 2.33 -4.91 -7.84
C ARG A 139 0.90 -4.92 -7.36
N VAL A 140 0.52 -3.87 -6.66
CA VAL A 140 -0.84 -3.67 -6.18
C VAL A 140 -1.40 -2.41 -6.82
N TYR A 141 -2.58 -2.52 -7.40
CA TYR A 141 -3.27 -1.38 -8.03
C TYR A 141 -4.44 -0.97 -7.13
N ILE A 142 -4.45 0.31 -6.76
CA ILE A 142 -5.48 0.87 -5.89
C ILE A 142 -6.24 1.95 -6.65
N ALA A 143 -7.57 1.80 -6.70
CA ALA A 143 -8.44 2.81 -7.28
C ALA A 143 -8.89 3.79 -6.18
N GLN A 144 -8.61 5.05 -6.40
CA GLN A 144 -9.03 6.14 -5.53
C GLN A 144 -10.14 6.92 -6.19
N LYS A 145 -11.28 7.02 -5.52
CA LYS A 145 -12.43 7.77 -6.00
C LYS A 145 -12.40 9.16 -5.39
N ARG A 146 -12.13 10.16 -6.22
CA ARG A 146 -12.08 11.56 -5.79
C ARG A 146 -13.31 12.29 -6.25
N LYS A 147 -14.14 12.71 -5.30
CA LYS A 147 -15.31 13.53 -5.55
C LYS A 147 -14.90 14.99 -5.67
N ILE A 148 -15.67 15.77 -6.44
CA ILE A 148 -15.43 17.19 -6.55
C ILE A 148 -15.57 17.86 -5.17
N SER A 149 -14.68 18.79 -4.87
CA SER A 149 -14.65 19.50 -3.59
C SER A 149 -14.37 20.98 -3.80
N VAL A 150 -14.60 21.78 -2.75
CA VAL A 150 -14.27 23.21 -2.75
C VAL A 150 -12.77 23.37 -3.04
N GLY A 151 -12.43 24.27 -3.96
CA GLY A 151 -11.08 24.52 -4.39
C GLY A 151 -10.67 23.80 -5.67
N ASP A 152 -11.48 22.85 -6.15
CA ASP A 152 -11.18 22.15 -7.40
C ASP A 152 -11.43 23.03 -8.62
N LYS A 153 -10.54 22.93 -9.60
CA LYS A 153 -10.70 23.62 -10.88
C LYS A 153 -11.67 22.89 -11.76
N MET A 154 -12.55 23.64 -12.39
CA MET A 154 -13.46 23.15 -13.42
C MET A 154 -13.38 24.00 -14.66
N ALA A 155 -13.62 23.39 -15.82
CA ALA A 155 -13.64 24.09 -17.08
C ALA A 155 -14.79 23.61 -17.95
N GLY A 156 -15.37 24.53 -18.72
CA GLY A 156 -16.33 24.20 -19.76
C GLY A 156 -15.62 23.85 -21.08
N ARG A 157 -16.41 23.53 -22.10
CA ARG A 157 -15.90 23.13 -23.42
C ARG A 157 -15.25 24.26 -24.22
N HIS A 158 -15.45 25.49 -23.79
CA HIS A 158 -15.06 26.69 -24.58
C HIS A 158 -13.97 27.52 -23.90
N GLY A 159 -13.10 26.88 -23.12
CA GLY A 159 -11.96 27.54 -22.46
C GLY A 159 -12.29 28.33 -21.21
N ASN A 160 -13.55 28.39 -20.80
CA ASN A 160 -13.96 29.02 -19.56
C ASN A 160 -13.54 28.09 -18.38
N LYS A 161 -12.87 28.67 -17.42
CA LYS A 161 -12.37 27.94 -16.22
C LYS A 161 -12.78 28.66 -14.95
N GLY A 162 -12.93 27.89 -13.90
CA GLY A 162 -13.28 28.42 -12.61
C GLY A 162 -12.91 27.48 -11.48
N VAL A 163 -13.09 27.92 -10.27
CA VAL A 163 -12.78 27.15 -9.04
C VAL A 163 -14.06 26.96 -8.25
N VAL A 164 -14.31 25.75 -7.76
CA VAL A 164 -15.47 25.47 -6.91
C VAL A 164 -15.33 26.25 -5.61
N SER A 165 -16.27 27.14 -5.37
CA SER A 165 -16.26 28.00 -4.18
C SER A 165 -17.20 27.53 -3.09
N ARG A 166 -18.28 26.84 -3.46
CA ARG A 166 -19.26 26.36 -2.50
C ARG A 166 -20.03 25.16 -3.06
N ILE A 167 -20.34 24.21 -2.18
CA ILE A 167 -21.23 23.09 -2.48
C ILE A 167 -22.54 23.35 -1.73
N LEU A 168 -23.63 23.47 -2.46
CA LEU A 168 -24.95 23.82 -1.93
C LEU A 168 -25.85 22.60 -1.71
#